data_cbce0cadd3e60361ccafc5d62cfa6bba
#
_entry.id   cbce0cadd3e60361ccafc5d62cfa6bba
#
_cell.length_a   1.000
_cell.length_b   1.000
_cell.length_c   1.000
_cell.angle_alpha   90.00
_cell.angle_beta   90.00
_cell.angle_gamma   90.00
#
_symmetry.space_group_name_H-M   'P 1'
#
loop_
_entity.id
_entity.type
_entity.pdbx_description
1 polymer ?
#
loop_
_entity_poly.entity_id
_entity_poly.type
_entity_poly.pdbx_seq_one_letter_code
_entity_poly.pdbx_strand_id
1 'polypeptide(L)'
;MLDSDLAILYGYEVKRLNEQVKNNINRFPEDFMFQMTKEEVKDLRSKFSTANINPKSRSLPHVFTEQGIYMLATVLNGEIAEKQSIFIMRAFREMRHFIMNNERMFERINSIELKQLEYQKESEERFNKNIRLHSRS
;
A
#
# COMPACT_ATOMS: atom_id res chain seq x y z
N MET A 1 -4.58 -1.52 -2.05
CA MET A 1 -4.40 -2.38 -3.24
C MET A 1 -4.61 -1.56 -4.51
N LEU A 2 -3.80 -1.77 -5.52
CA LEU A 2 -3.91 -1.07 -6.79
C LEU A 2 -5.12 -1.54 -7.61
N ASP A 3 -5.69 -0.64 -8.41
CA ASP A 3 -6.80 -0.94 -9.32
C ASP A 3 -6.44 -2.07 -10.31
N SER A 4 -5.22 -2.07 -10.83
CA SER A 4 -4.73 -3.11 -11.75
C SER A 4 -4.69 -4.49 -11.09
N ASP A 5 -4.32 -4.58 -9.81
CA ASP A 5 -4.31 -5.84 -9.08
C ASP A 5 -5.73 -6.34 -8.79
N LEU A 6 -6.63 -5.43 -8.42
CA LEU A 6 -8.04 -5.74 -8.23
C LEU A 6 -8.72 -6.20 -9.52
N ALA A 7 -8.37 -5.56 -10.64
CA ALA A 7 -8.89 -5.95 -11.94
C ALA A 7 -8.53 -7.40 -12.28
N ILE A 8 -7.30 -7.79 -12.02
CA ILE A 8 -6.85 -9.19 -12.21
C ILE A 8 -7.66 -10.14 -11.33
N LEU A 9 -7.82 -9.81 -10.05
CA LEU A 9 -8.57 -10.66 -9.11
C LEU A 9 -10.04 -10.85 -9.51
N TYR A 10 -10.68 -9.78 -9.99
CA TYR A 10 -12.07 -9.82 -10.41
C TYR A 10 -12.30 -10.24 -11.86
N GLY A 11 -11.22 -10.41 -12.63
CA GLY A 11 -11.34 -10.76 -14.05
C GLY A 11 -11.90 -9.64 -14.92
N TYR A 12 -11.66 -8.39 -14.52
CA TYR A 12 -12.05 -7.20 -15.28
C TYR A 12 -10.84 -6.55 -15.94
N GLU A 13 -11.08 -5.81 -17.03
CA GLU A 13 -10.11 -4.83 -17.50
C GLU A 13 -10.07 -3.65 -16.53
N VAL A 14 -8.89 -3.07 -16.32
CA VAL A 14 -8.69 -1.92 -15.43
C VAL A 14 -9.63 -0.77 -15.79
N LYS A 15 -9.74 -0.49 -17.09
CA LYS A 15 -10.63 0.55 -17.60
C LYS A 15 -12.09 0.33 -17.19
N ARG A 16 -12.57 -0.91 -17.31
CA ARG A 16 -13.95 -1.26 -16.93
C ARG A 16 -14.19 -1.16 -15.42
N LEU A 17 -13.23 -1.60 -14.63
CA LEU A 17 -13.31 -1.48 -13.17
C LEU A 17 -13.39 -0.01 -12.78
N ASN A 18 -12.52 0.83 -13.33
CA ASN A 18 -12.51 2.27 -13.05
C ASN A 18 -13.78 2.98 -13.54
N GLU A 19 -14.37 2.54 -14.64
CA GLU A 19 -15.67 3.04 -15.10
C GLU A 19 -16.78 2.74 -14.09
N GLN A 20 -16.83 1.53 -13.54
CA GLN A 20 -17.80 1.16 -12.52
C GLN A 20 -17.66 2.00 -11.26
N VAL A 21 -16.42 2.26 -10.84
CA VAL A 21 -16.15 3.13 -9.70
C VAL A 21 -16.59 4.57 -10.00
N LYS A 22 -16.27 5.08 -11.17
CA LYS A 22 -16.68 6.42 -11.62
C LYS A 22 -18.18 6.61 -11.64
N ASN A 23 -18.92 5.59 -12.11
CA ASN A 23 -20.38 5.60 -12.13
C ASN A 23 -20.99 5.56 -10.72
N ASN A 24 -20.21 5.17 -9.73
CA ASN A 24 -20.63 5.08 -8.34
C ASN A 24 -19.72 5.88 -7.41
N ILE A 25 -19.17 6.98 -7.91
CA ILE A 25 -18.13 7.75 -7.23
C ILE A 25 -18.52 8.23 -5.83
N ASN A 26 -19.79 8.48 -5.59
CA ASN A 26 -20.30 8.90 -4.29
C ASN A 26 -20.11 7.82 -3.19
N ARG A 27 -19.87 6.57 -3.58
CA ARG A 27 -19.61 5.47 -2.66
C ARG A 27 -18.12 5.34 -2.30
N PHE A 28 -17.25 6.13 -2.96
CA PHE A 28 -15.80 6.03 -2.80
C PHE A 28 -15.19 7.36 -2.34
N PRO A 29 -15.38 7.72 -1.05
CA PRO A 29 -14.69 8.89 -0.51
C PRO A 29 -13.16 8.67 -0.47
N GLU A 30 -12.40 9.72 -0.19
CA GLU A 30 -10.94 9.69 -0.23
C GLU A 30 -10.28 8.65 0.69
N ASP A 31 -10.94 8.31 1.80
CA ASP A 31 -10.48 7.26 2.70
C ASP A 31 -10.79 5.84 2.20
N PHE A 32 -11.60 5.70 1.14
CA PHE A 32 -11.91 4.42 0.50
C PHE A 32 -11.08 4.19 -0.76
N MET A 33 -10.90 5.24 -1.55
CA MET A 33 -10.13 5.19 -2.79
C MET A 33 -9.50 6.55 -3.07
N PHE A 34 -8.26 6.54 -3.53
CA PHE A 34 -7.57 7.76 -3.97
C PHE A 34 -6.69 7.47 -5.18
N GLN A 35 -6.42 8.51 -5.96
CA GLN A 35 -5.50 8.41 -7.10
C GLN A 35 -4.09 8.75 -6.65
N MET A 36 -3.12 7.95 -7.09
CA MET A 36 -1.71 8.21 -6.80
C MET A 36 -1.20 9.43 -7.57
N THR A 37 -0.27 10.15 -6.97
CA THR A 37 0.47 11.20 -7.65
C THR A 37 1.59 10.59 -8.51
N LYS A 38 2.12 11.37 -9.45
CA LYS A 38 3.28 10.95 -10.27
C LYS A 38 4.48 10.60 -9.41
N GLU A 39 4.72 11.34 -8.35
CA GLU A 39 5.82 11.13 -7.41
C GLU A 39 5.65 9.82 -6.65
N GLU A 40 4.44 9.54 -6.18
CA GLU A 40 4.12 8.28 -5.50
C GLU A 40 4.31 7.07 -6.42
N VAL A 41 3.90 7.18 -7.69
CA VAL A 41 4.10 6.12 -8.69
C VAL A 41 5.58 5.87 -8.92
N LYS A 42 6.36 6.93 -9.06
CA LYS A 42 7.81 6.84 -9.25
C LYS A 42 8.49 6.17 -8.05
N ASP A 43 8.11 6.55 -6.84
CA ASP A 43 8.62 5.97 -5.61
C ASP A 43 8.28 4.48 -5.50
N LEU A 44 7.05 4.12 -5.82
CA LEU A 44 6.59 2.73 -5.81
C LEU A 44 7.38 1.87 -6.80
N ARG A 45 7.64 2.37 -8.00
CA ARG A 45 8.44 1.66 -9.02
C ARG A 45 9.89 1.49 -8.59
N SER A 46 10.47 2.48 -7.92
CA SER A 46 11.86 2.41 -7.47
C SER A 46 12.04 1.38 -6.34
N LYS A 47 11.04 1.23 -5.47
CA LYS A 47 11.07 0.29 -4.34
C LYS A 47 10.57 -1.10 -4.70
N PHE A 48 9.61 -1.19 -5.62
CA PHE A 48 8.94 -2.43 -6.00
C PHE A 48 8.90 -2.55 -7.52
N SER A 49 9.95 -3.10 -8.11
CA SER A 49 10.05 -3.29 -9.57
C SER A 49 8.94 -4.20 -10.13
N THR A 50 8.32 -5.02 -9.28
CA THR A 50 7.23 -5.93 -9.64
C THR A 50 5.84 -5.30 -9.52
N ALA A 51 5.75 -4.03 -9.12
CA ALA A 51 4.46 -3.34 -9.02
C ALA A 51 3.74 -3.33 -10.38
N ASN A 52 2.45 -3.68 -10.36
CA ASN A 52 1.64 -3.80 -11.58
C ASN A 52 1.17 -2.41 -12.05
N ILE A 53 2.13 -1.62 -12.51
CA ILE A 53 1.89 -0.28 -13.04
C ILE A 53 2.40 -0.23 -14.48
N ASN A 54 1.49 0.07 -15.41
CA ASN A 54 1.87 0.22 -16.81
C ASN A 54 2.59 1.56 -17.03
N PRO A 55 3.90 1.55 -17.40
CA PRO A 55 4.65 2.79 -17.62
C PRO A 55 4.13 3.63 -18.79
N LYS A 56 3.38 3.01 -19.69
CA LYS A 56 2.79 3.69 -20.86
C LYS A 56 1.38 4.22 -20.61
N SER A 57 0.81 3.93 -19.44
CA SER A 57 -0.52 4.41 -19.10
C SER A 57 -0.51 5.91 -18.89
N ARG A 58 -1.48 6.60 -19.51
CA ARG A 58 -1.67 8.05 -19.33
C ARG A 58 -2.37 8.39 -18.02
N SER A 59 -3.07 7.43 -17.44
CA SER A 59 -3.80 7.59 -16.21
C SER A 59 -2.96 7.12 -15.03
N LEU A 60 -2.96 7.92 -13.96
CA LEU A 60 -2.34 7.51 -12.70
C LEU A 60 -3.21 6.44 -12.03
N PRO A 61 -2.58 5.43 -11.40
CA PRO A 61 -3.34 4.36 -10.77
C PRO A 61 -4.16 4.84 -9.58
N HIS A 62 -5.26 4.14 -9.34
CA HIS A 62 -6.08 4.32 -8.15
C HIS A 62 -5.72 3.27 -7.11
N VAL A 63 -5.75 3.66 -5.85
CA VAL A 63 -5.49 2.79 -4.70
C VAL A 63 -6.77 2.65 -3.89
N PHE A 64 -7.09 1.41 -3.54
CA PHE A 64 -8.24 1.09 -2.71
C PHE A 64 -7.76 0.65 -1.33
N THR A 65 -8.34 1.25 -0.30
CA THR A 65 -8.17 0.82 1.08
C THR A 65 -9.02 -0.43 1.33
N GLU A 66 -8.88 -1.06 2.51
CA GLU A 66 -9.73 -2.18 2.89
C GLU A 66 -11.21 -1.82 2.77
N GLN A 67 -11.59 -0.64 3.26
CA GLN A 67 -12.97 -0.16 3.19
C GLN A 67 -13.43 0.06 1.75
N GLY A 68 -12.54 0.59 0.91
CA GLY A 68 -12.81 0.77 -0.52
C GLY A 68 -13.03 -0.54 -1.25
N ILE A 69 -12.28 -1.59 -0.89
CA ILE A 69 -12.44 -2.92 -1.47
C ILE A 69 -13.79 -3.52 -1.07
N TYR A 70 -14.21 -3.35 0.17
CA TYR A 70 -15.53 -3.79 0.61
C TYR A 70 -16.65 -3.06 -0.12
N MET A 71 -16.51 -1.77 -0.34
CA MET A 71 -17.47 -1.00 -1.12
C MET A 71 -17.48 -1.45 -2.59
N LEU A 72 -16.33 -1.75 -3.16
CA LEU A 72 -16.21 -2.26 -4.53
C LEU A 72 -17.00 -3.56 -4.72
N ALA A 73 -17.02 -4.43 -3.71
CA ALA A 73 -17.79 -5.66 -3.71
C ALA A 73 -19.29 -5.42 -3.90
N THR A 74 -19.79 -4.27 -3.46
CA THR A 74 -21.21 -3.91 -3.64
C THR A 74 -21.53 -3.36 -5.03
N VAL A 75 -20.52 -2.92 -5.76
CA VAL A 75 -20.65 -2.30 -7.08
C VAL A 75 -20.44 -3.30 -8.21
N LEU A 76 -19.50 -4.24 -8.02
CA LEU A 76 -19.23 -5.27 -9.01
C LEU A 76 -20.24 -6.41 -8.89
N ASN A 77 -20.76 -6.85 -10.04
CA ASN A 77 -21.79 -7.86 -10.13
C ASN A 77 -21.28 -9.14 -10.78
N GLY A 78 -21.90 -10.26 -10.45
CA GLY A 78 -21.63 -11.56 -11.04
C GLY A 78 -21.09 -12.57 -10.06
N GLU A 79 -21.11 -13.83 -10.46
CA GLU A 79 -20.71 -14.96 -9.64
C GLU A 79 -19.22 -14.90 -9.28
N ILE A 80 -18.36 -14.52 -10.24
CA ILE A 80 -16.93 -14.38 -10.02
C ILE A 80 -16.64 -13.26 -9.03
N ALA A 81 -17.33 -12.12 -9.17
CA ALA A 81 -17.19 -10.99 -8.26
C ALA A 81 -17.58 -11.36 -6.82
N GLU A 82 -18.67 -12.10 -6.65
CA GLU A 82 -19.09 -12.56 -5.33
C GLU A 82 -18.07 -13.48 -4.68
N LYS A 83 -17.55 -14.46 -5.42
CA LYS A 83 -16.53 -15.40 -4.92
C LYS A 83 -15.25 -14.69 -4.54
N GLN A 84 -14.79 -13.77 -5.37
CA GLN A 84 -13.56 -13.02 -5.11
C GLN A 84 -13.72 -12.07 -3.93
N SER A 85 -14.87 -11.44 -3.78
CA SER A 85 -15.17 -10.59 -2.64
C SER A 85 -15.11 -11.36 -1.32
N ILE A 86 -15.70 -12.56 -1.30
CA ILE A 86 -15.65 -13.44 -0.12
C ILE A 86 -14.21 -13.82 0.19
N PHE A 87 -13.44 -14.20 -0.83
CA PHE A 87 -12.02 -14.55 -0.68
C PHE A 87 -11.22 -13.39 -0.09
N ILE A 88 -11.39 -12.19 -0.61
CA ILE A 88 -10.67 -10.99 -0.13
C ILE A 88 -11.05 -10.66 1.31
N MET A 89 -12.32 -10.71 1.65
CA MET A 89 -12.79 -10.45 3.01
C MET A 89 -12.21 -11.46 4.02
N ARG A 90 -12.14 -12.73 3.65
CA ARG A 90 -11.51 -13.77 4.47
C ARG A 90 -10.00 -13.55 4.61
N ALA A 91 -9.33 -13.14 3.52
CA ALA A 91 -7.91 -12.84 3.56
C ALA A 91 -7.59 -11.69 4.52
N PHE A 92 -8.35 -10.61 4.50
CA PHE A 92 -8.19 -9.51 5.46
C PHE A 92 -8.45 -9.95 6.90
N ARG A 93 -9.44 -10.79 7.12
CA ARG A 93 -9.70 -11.36 8.44
C ARG A 93 -8.52 -12.17 8.96
N GLU A 94 -7.95 -13.03 8.13
CA GLU A 94 -6.78 -13.83 8.49
C GLU A 94 -5.56 -12.94 8.77
N MET A 95 -5.35 -11.91 7.98
CA MET A 95 -4.28 -10.94 8.21
C MET A 95 -4.43 -10.24 9.56
N ARG A 96 -5.63 -9.80 9.92
CA ARG A 96 -5.88 -9.18 11.21
C ARG A 96 -5.63 -10.15 12.38
N HIS A 97 -6.09 -11.40 12.25
CA HIS A 97 -5.82 -12.44 13.26
C HIS A 97 -4.34 -12.68 13.42
N PHE A 98 -3.60 -12.77 12.32
CA PHE A 98 -2.15 -12.92 12.33
C PHE A 98 -1.46 -11.76 13.07
N ILE A 99 -1.84 -10.54 12.76
CA ILE A 99 -1.28 -9.34 13.40
C ILE A 99 -1.59 -9.34 14.90
N MET A 100 -2.81 -9.62 15.30
CA MET A 100 -3.21 -9.67 16.72
C MET A 100 -2.45 -10.76 17.49
N ASN A 101 -2.32 -11.95 16.90
CA ASN A 101 -1.63 -13.08 17.54
C ASN A 101 -0.12 -12.87 17.62
N ASN A 102 0.46 -12.02 16.78
CA ASN A 102 1.88 -11.75 16.72
C ASN A 102 2.23 -10.30 17.13
N GLU A 103 1.34 -9.63 17.84
CA GLU A 103 1.49 -8.23 18.24
C GLU A 103 2.80 -8.00 19.00
N ARG A 104 3.14 -8.87 19.97
CA ARG A 104 4.40 -8.78 20.72
C ARG A 104 5.62 -8.87 19.83
N MET A 105 5.57 -9.71 18.81
CA MET A 105 6.66 -9.85 17.84
C MET A 105 6.84 -8.58 17.02
N PHE A 106 5.74 -7.99 16.56
CA PHE A 106 5.77 -6.71 15.82
C PHE A 106 6.25 -5.57 16.70
N GLU A 107 5.83 -5.48 17.96
CA GLU A 107 6.32 -4.50 18.93
C GLU A 107 7.83 -4.64 19.14
N ARG A 108 8.33 -5.86 19.28
CA ARG A 108 9.77 -6.11 19.42
C ARG A 108 10.56 -5.68 18.19
N ILE A 109 10.06 -5.95 17.00
CA ILE A 109 10.69 -5.53 15.75
C ILE A 109 10.75 -4.01 15.68
N ASN A 110 9.67 -3.31 15.97
CA ASN A 110 9.63 -1.85 16.00
C ASN A 110 10.60 -1.28 17.02
N SER A 111 10.69 -1.88 18.21
CA SER A 111 11.64 -1.49 19.25
C SER A 111 13.09 -1.66 18.79
N ILE A 112 13.41 -2.74 18.11
CA ILE A 112 14.75 -3.00 17.55
C ILE A 112 15.09 -1.96 16.49
N GLU A 113 14.19 -1.66 15.58
CA GLU A 113 14.38 -0.64 14.55
C GLU A 113 14.65 0.74 15.14
N LEU A 114 13.90 1.13 16.16
CA LEU A 114 14.09 2.40 16.86
C LEU A 114 15.47 2.45 17.52
N LYS A 115 15.89 1.39 18.18
CA LYS A 115 17.22 1.30 18.78
C LYS A 115 18.35 1.38 17.75
N GLN A 116 18.17 0.75 16.60
CA GLN A 116 19.12 0.83 15.50
C GLN A 116 19.24 2.25 14.94
N LEU A 117 18.11 2.93 14.78
CA LEU A 117 18.09 4.32 14.31
C LEU A 117 18.78 5.26 15.32
N GLU A 118 18.53 5.09 16.62
CA GLU A 118 19.23 5.85 17.66
C GLU A 118 20.74 5.60 17.64
N TYR A 119 21.15 4.33 17.51
CA TYR A 119 22.55 3.96 17.43
C TYR A 119 23.24 4.59 16.21
N GLN A 120 22.60 4.53 15.05
CA GLN A 120 23.14 5.16 13.83
C GLN A 120 23.29 6.67 13.99
N LYS A 121 22.31 7.31 14.59
CA LYS A 121 22.36 8.75 14.86
C LYS A 121 23.50 9.12 15.79
N GLU A 122 23.67 8.39 16.88
CA GLU A 122 24.80 8.58 17.81
C GLU A 122 26.14 8.35 17.13
N SER A 123 26.25 7.32 16.31
CA SER A 123 27.47 7.02 15.55
C SER A 123 27.83 8.14 14.58
N GLU A 124 26.85 8.69 13.88
CA GLU A 124 27.04 9.83 12.98
C GLU A 124 27.47 11.09 13.75
N GLU A 125 26.85 11.36 14.88
CA GLU A 125 27.20 12.50 15.72
C GLU A 125 28.63 12.38 16.24
N ARG A 126 29.04 11.20 16.69
CA ARG A 126 30.42 10.94 17.12
C ARG A 126 31.43 11.11 15.99
N PHE A 127 31.11 10.60 14.82
CA PHE A 127 31.94 10.73 13.63
C PHE A 127 32.13 12.19 13.23
N ASN A 128 31.05 12.95 13.16
CA ASN A 128 31.08 14.37 12.85
C ASN A 128 31.87 15.18 13.89
N LYS A 129 31.73 14.83 15.17
CA LYS A 129 32.49 15.46 16.25
C LYS A 129 33.98 15.20 16.12
N ASN A 130 34.39 13.97 15.78
CA ASN A 130 35.80 13.61 15.57
C ASN A 130 36.38 14.35 14.35
N ILE A 131 35.65 14.50 13.28
CA ILE A 131 36.06 15.27 12.11
C ILE A 131 36.31 16.74 12.49
N ARG A 132 35.40 17.34 13.27
CA ARG A 132 35.55 18.74 13.72
C ARG A 132 36.79 18.93 14.60
N LEU A 133 37.06 17.98 15.48
CA LEU A 133 38.27 18.02 16.33
C LEU A 133 39.54 17.90 15.50
N HIS A 134 39.59 17.04 14.50
CA HIS A 134 40.73 16.90 13.62
C HIS A 134 40.93 18.09 12.67
N SER A 135 39.87 18.75 12.27
CA SER A 135 39.94 19.94 11.41
C SER A 135 40.43 21.18 12.14
N ARG A 136 40.42 21.21 13.48
CA ARG A 136 40.94 22.31 14.32
C ARG A 136 42.41 22.16 14.70
N SER A 137 42.97 21.00 14.48
CA SER A 137 44.38 20.73 14.71
C SER A 137 45.20 20.93 13.45
#